data_f74d577288c93230710aca90c3ff0761
#
_entry.id   f74d577288c93230710aca90c3ff0761
#
_cell.length_a   1.000
_cell.length_b   1.000
_cell.length_c   1.000
_cell.angle_alpha   90.00
_cell.angle_beta   90.00
_cell.angle_gamma   90.00
#
_symmetry.space_group_name_H-M   'P 1'
#
loop_
_entity.id
_entity.type
_entity.pdbx_description
1 polymer ?
#
loop_
_entity_poly.entity_id
_entity_poly.type
_entity_poly.pdbx_seq_one_letter_code
_entity_poly.pdbx_strand_id
1 'polypeptide(L)'
;MRKSAHSESQIVAILKEGEAGIAVAQILRKHSISSATYYKWKSKYGGADMAELKRLKELELENARLKRMYADLALENAAIKDVLSRKL
;
A
#
# COMPACT_ATOMS: atom_id res chain seq x y z
N MET A 1 13.29 -11.68 -5.76
CA MET A 1 12.99 -10.29 -6.09
C MET A 1 13.52 -9.35 -5.01
N ARG A 2 14.14 -8.29 -5.44
CA ARG A 2 14.70 -7.33 -4.49
C ARG A 2 13.63 -6.42 -3.92
N LYS A 3 13.61 -6.28 -2.61
CA LYS A 3 12.71 -5.33 -1.95
C LYS A 3 13.29 -3.93 -2.08
N SER A 4 12.41 -2.95 -2.08
CA SER A 4 12.84 -1.56 -2.04
C SER A 4 13.63 -1.30 -0.77
N ALA A 5 14.70 -0.52 -0.88
CA ALA A 5 15.51 -0.13 0.26
C ALA A 5 14.80 0.91 1.15
N HIS A 6 13.68 1.43 0.68
CA HIS A 6 12.96 2.50 1.37
C HIS A 6 11.54 2.06 1.73
N SER A 7 11.14 2.35 2.96
CA SER A 7 9.76 2.14 3.39
C SER A 7 8.86 3.23 2.79
N GLU A 8 7.56 3.00 2.79
CA GLU A 8 6.62 4.00 2.29
C GLU A 8 6.73 5.32 3.06
N SER A 9 6.95 5.24 4.38
CA SER A 9 7.15 6.44 5.20
C SER A 9 8.39 7.22 4.76
N GLN A 10 9.47 6.51 4.45
CA GLN A 10 10.69 7.14 3.96
C GLN A 10 10.47 7.77 2.59
N ILE A 11 9.72 7.10 1.72
CA ILE A 11 9.41 7.63 0.39
C ILE A 11 8.66 8.94 0.51
N VAL A 12 7.64 9.00 1.35
CA VAL A 12 6.86 10.22 1.55
C VAL A 12 7.75 11.34 2.10
N ALA A 13 8.64 11.01 3.04
CA ALA A 13 9.57 11.99 3.60
C ALA A 13 10.50 12.54 2.52
N ILE A 14 11.00 11.68 1.64
CA ILE A 14 11.86 12.10 0.53
C ILE A 14 11.12 13.03 -0.42
N LEU A 15 9.87 12.70 -0.74
CA LEU A 15 9.05 13.55 -1.62
C LEU A 15 8.78 14.91 -1.00
N LYS A 16 8.64 14.97 0.31
CA LYS A 16 8.45 16.24 1.02
C LYS A 16 9.66 17.15 0.94
N GLU A 17 10.85 16.59 0.82
CA GLU A 17 12.06 17.39 0.61
C GLU A 17 11.96 18.17 -0.70
N GLY A 18 11.43 17.54 -1.74
CA GLY A 18 11.21 18.20 -3.02
C GLY A 18 10.18 19.31 -2.92
N GLU A 19 9.13 19.08 -2.18
CA GLU A 19 8.09 20.09 -1.95
C GLU A 19 8.62 21.29 -1.17
N ALA A 20 9.60 21.04 -0.30
CA ALA A 20 10.23 22.10 0.49
C ALA A 20 11.22 22.92 -0.31
N GLY A 21 11.46 22.57 -1.56
CA GLY A 21 12.31 23.35 -2.46
C GLY A 21 13.70 22.80 -2.69
N ILE A 22 14.01 21.62 -2.14
CA ILE A 22 15.34 21.00 -2.38
C ILE A 22 15.37 20.49 -3.82
N ALA A 23 16.48 20.77 -4.51
CA ALA A 23 16.63 20.37 -5.90
C ALA A 23 16.58 18.83 -6.04
N VAL A 24 15.88 18.36 -7.07
CA VAL A 24 15.72 16.92 -7.31
C VAL A 24 17.09 16.24 -7.41
N ALA A 25 18.05 16.84 -8.11
CA ALA A 25 19.38 16.27 -8.26
C ALA A 25 20.04 15.99 -6.90
N GLN A 26 19.85 16.88 -5.94
CA GLN A 26 20.39 16.71 -4.59
C GLN A 26 19.70 15.57 -3.87
N ILE A 27 18.38 15.47 -4.03
CA ILE A 27 17.60 14.41 -3.41
C ILE A 27 18.03 13.04 -3.94
N LEU A 28 18.20 12.93 -5.24
CA LEU A 28 18.62 11.69 -5.87
C LEU A 28 19.98 11.23 -5.35
N ARG A 29 20.90 12.18 -5.19
CA ARG A 29 22.23 11.88 -4.73
C ARG A 29 22.24 11.52 -3.24
N LYS A 30 21.51 12.27 -2.45
CA LYS A 30 21.43 12.07 -0.98
C LYS A 30 20.86 10.70 -0.64
N HIS A 31 19.84 10.28 -1.37
CA HIS A 31 19.12 9.04 -1.07
C HIS A 31 19.50 7.88 -1.98
N SER A 32 20.45 8.09 -2.88
CA SER A 32 20.93 7.06 -3.80
C SER A 32 19.81 6.42 -4.62
N ILE A 33 18.96 7.25 -5.21
CA ILE A 33 17.86 6.80 -6.05
C ILE A 33 17.98 7.39 -7.44
N SER A 34 17.36 6.73 -8.42
CA SER A 34 17.33 7.21 -9.78
C SER A 34 16.20 8.21 -9.97
N SER A 35 16.30 9.02 -11.02
CA SER A 35 15.21 9.94 -11.34
C SER A 35 13.94 9.20 -11.68
N ALA A 36 14.04 8.06 -12.37
CA ALA A 36 12.88 7.25 -12.70
C ALA A 36 12.16 6.80 -11.44
N THR A 37 12.91 6.35 -10.44
CA THR A 37 12.35 5.92 -9.15
C THR A 37 11.67 7.09 -8.45
N TYR A 38 12.33 8.26 -8.42
CA TYR A 38 11.79 9.44 -7.77
C TYR A 38 10.44 9.84 -8.37
N TYR A 39 10.35 9.92 -9.69
CA TYR A 39 9.12 10.33 -10.34
C TYR A 39 8.03 9.27 -10.27
N LYS A 40 8.40 8.00 -10.22
CA LYS A 40 7.44 6.93 -9.98
C LYS A 40 6.81 7.09 -8.60
N TRP A 41 7.63 7.37 -7.58
CA TRP A 41 7.15 7.62 -6.24
C TRP A 41 6.26 8.85 -6.17
N LYS A 42 6.66 9.91 -6.87
CA LYS A 42 5.90 11.15 -6.90
C LYS A 42 4.51 10.92 -7.51
N SER A 43 4.43 10.09 -8.53
CA SER A 43 3.17 9.74 -9.15
C SER A 43 2.27 8.94 -8.19
N LYS A 44 2.87 8.03 -7.44
CA LYS A 44 2.12 7.15 -6.55
C LYS A 44 1.76 7.80 -5.22
N TYR A 45 2.67 8.58 -4.65
CA TYR A 45 2.50 9.13 -3.30
C TYR A 45 2.46 10.66 -3.24
N GLY A 46 2.54 11.32 -4.37
CA GLY A 46 2.58 12.78 -4.38
C GLY A 46 1.36 13.37 -3.73
N GLY A 47 1.58 14.33 -2.85
CA GLY A 47 0.51 14.99 -2.12
C GLY A 47 0.06 14.27 -0.85
N ALA A 48 0.51 13.04 -0.62
CA ALA A 48 0.16 12.32 0.59
C ALA A 48 1.01 12.80 1.76
N ASP A 49 0.41 12.91 2.93
CA ASP A 49 1.17 13.15 4.16
C ASP A 49 1.24 11.85 4.96
N MET A 50 1.94 11.90 6.11
CA MET A 50 2.15 10.70 6.91
C MET A 50 0.86 10.14 7.49
N ALA A 51 -0.06 11.01 7.84
CA ALA A 51 -1.34 10.59 8.40
C ALA A 51 -2.19 9.89 7.33
N GLU A 52 -2.21 10.45 6.13
CA GLU A 52 -2.93 9.85 5.01
C GLU A 52 -2.35 8.50 4.64
N LEU A 53 -1.03 8.39 4.62
CA LEU A 53 -0.35 7.13 4.31
C LEU A 53 -0.69 6.07 5.34
N LYS A 54 -0.66 6.43 6.61
CA LYS A 54 -1.02 5.52 7.69
C LYS A 54 -2.46 5.06 7.56
N ARG A 55 -3.36 5.98 7.26
CA ARG A 55 -4.78 5.66 7.07
C ARG A 55 -4.99 4.73 5.89
N LEU A 56 -4.28 4.98 4.80
CA LEU A 56 -4.36 4.12 3.62
C LEU A 56 -3.94 2.69 3.96
N LYS A 57 -2.84 2.54 4.70
CA LYS A 57 -2.37 1.23 5.10
C LYS A 57 -3.36 0.51 5.99
N GLU A 58 -3.96 1.23 6.92
CA GLU A 58 -4.97 0.66 7.80
C GLU A 58 -6.17 0.17 7.01
N LEU A 59 -6.59 0.96 6.03
CA LEU A 59 -7.72 0.59 5.18
C LEU A 59 -7.40 -0.61 4.29
N GLU A 60 -6.18 -0.70 3.79
CA GLU A 60 -5.77 -1.85 2.98
C GLU A 60 -5.79 -3.14 3.80
N LEU A 61 -5.29 -3.09 5.04
CA LEU A 61 -5.30 -4.23 5.92
C LEU A 61 -6.72 -4.65 6.28
N GLU A 62 -7.56 -3.68 6.60
CA GLU A 62 -8.95 -3.95 6.94
C GLU A 62 -9.68 -4.55 5.75
N ASN A 63 -9.44 -4.01 4.57
CA ASN A 63 -10.07 -4.52 3.35
C ASN A 63 -9.66 -5.98 3.08
N ALA A 64 -8.39 -6.30 3.25
CA ALA A 64 -7.90 -7.67 3.08
C ALA A 64 -8.55 -8.62 4.10
N ARG A 65 -8.66 -8.16 5.34
CA ARG A 65 -9.29 -8.96 6.39
C ARG A 65 -10.76 -9.22 6.10
N LEU A 66 -11.47 -8.19 5.68
CA LEU A 66 -12.90 -8.32 5.36
C LEU A 66 -13.11 -9.26 4.17
N LYS A 67 -12.26 -9.19 3.17
CA LYS A 67 -12.35 -10.08 2.02
C LYS A 67 -12.14 -11.53 2.44
N ARG A 68 -11.20 -11.78 3.34
CA ARG A 68 -10.95 -13.13 3.83
C ARG A 68 -12.14 -13.64 4.61
N MET A 69 -12.69 -12.82 5.50
CA MET A 69 -13.86 -13.19 6.30
C MET A 69 -15.06 -13.49 5.41
N TYR A 70 -15.25 -12.68 4.37
CA TYR A 70 -16.31 -12.91 3.42
C TYR A 70 -16.14 -14.24 2.70
N ALA A 71 -14.94 -14.53 2.24
CA ALA A 71 -14.66 -15.78 1.54
C ALA A 71 -14.90 -16.99 2.45
N ASP A 72 -14.46 -16.91 3.70
CA ASP A 72 -14.68 -18.00 4.66
C ASP A 72 -16.16 -18.22 4.93
N LEU A 73 -16.91 -17.15 5.13
CA LEU A 73 -18.34 -17.22 5.34
C LEU A 73 -19.07 -17.80 4.12
N ALA A 74 -18.66 -17.39 2.94
CA ALA A 74 -19.28 -17.88 1.71
C ALA A 74 -19.05 -19.39 1.54
N LEU A 75 -17.84 -19.85 1.87
CA LEU A 75 -17.53 -21.27 1.80
C LEU A 75 -18.32 -22.07 2.82
N GLU A 76 -18.40 -21.59 4.05
CA GLU A 76 -19.16 -22.25 5.10
C GLU A 76 -20.64 -22.31 4.74
N ASN A 77 -21.17 -21.20 4.23
CA ASN A 77 -22.56 -21.14 3.85
C ASN A 77 -22.87 -22.11 2.71
N ALA A 78 -21.99 -22.19 1.71
CA ALA A 78 -22.14 -23.10 0.61
C ALA A 78 -22.08 -24.56 1.08
N ALA A 79 -21.17 -24.87 1.98
CA ALA A 79 -21.01 -26.21 2.53
C ALA A 79 -22.25 -26.64 3.33
N ILE A 80 -22.80 -25.74 4.16
CA ILE A 80 -23.99 -26.01 4.93
C ILE A 80 -25.20 -26.27 4.02
N LYS A 81 -25.36 -25.44 3.00
CA LYS A 81 -26.44 -25.60 2.03
C LYS A 81 -26.33 -26.93 1.29
N ASP A 82 -25.10 -27.32 0.96
CA ASP A 82 -24.87 -28.58 0.29
C ASP A 82 -25.28 -29.77 1.16
N VAL A 83 -24.89 -29.74 2.43
CA VAL A 83 -25.23 -30.78 3.37
C VAL A 83 -26.76 -30.87 3.56
N LEU A 84 -27.40 -29.73 3.73
CA LEU A 84 -28.85 -29.69 3.89
C LEU A 84 -29.58 -30.25 2.66
N SER A 85 -29.07 -29.90 1.48
CA SER A 85 -29.62 -30.39 0.22
C SER A 85 -29.52 -31.92 0.13
N ARG A 86 -28.43 -32.50 0.56
CA ARG A 86 -28.23 -33.95 0.50
C ARG A 86 -29.09 -34.72 1.49
N LYS A 87 -29.45 -34.11 2.56
CA LYS A 87 -30.26 -34.74 3.56
C LYS A 87 -31.71 -34.96 3.11
N LEU A 88 -32.11 -34.20 2.19
CA LEU A 88 -33.44 -34.31 1.64
C LEU A 88 -33.51 -35.36 0.54
#